data_c3e71a260c2bd6b2c1ccd40893db3088
#
_entry.id   c3e71a260c2bd6b2c1ccd40893db3088
#
_cell.length_a   1.000
_cell.length_b   1.000
_cell.length_c   1.000
_cell.angle_alpha   90.00
_cell.angle_beta   90.00
_cell.angle_gamma   90.00
#
_symmetry.space_group_name_H-M   'P 1'
#
loop_
_entity.id
_entity.type
_entity.pdbx_description
1 polymer ?
#
loop_
_entity_poly.entity_id
_entity_poly.type
_entity_poly.pdbx_seq_one_letter_code
_entity_poly.pdbx_strand_id
1 'polypeptide(L)'
;MLFASISGACADNLTSPPISIVPRPVQVVPGEGNFTFSARTLFSVENHEQAVIVRNFLNLLKKSSGITPQLAIGSSEKSHVCFTTDSSLKSEAYQLAVTPEQIQIKASDIKGFFYALQTIRLLLPSAVEGNRQVENIQWSIPAVTIQDEPRFGYRALMLDAARFFIPKENVLRIIDCMGMLKINTLHFHLTDDNGWRLEIKKYPRLTEVGAWRVNRMDVPFYFRRNAEPGEPTPIGGFYTQEDIKEMVSYAADRQIEIIPEIDMPAHSNAALAAYPQLVCPVVNCYIGVVPGLGGSNSGVIYCAGKDTVFTFLQDVLDEVMAIFPSRYIHLGGDEAQKGYWKKCPLCQERMKKEHLANEEDLQGYFMKRMSDYVRSKGREVIGWDELTNSSFLPE
;
A
#
# COMPACT_ATOMS: atom_id res chain seq x y z
N MET A 1 73.35 10.05 -23.95
CA MET A 1 71.90 10.09 -24.10
C MET A 1 71.28 10.12 -22.71
N LEU A 2 70.86 11.32 -22.24
CA LEU A 2 70.17 11.52 -20.98
C LEU A 2 68.67 11.23 -21.16
N PHE A 3 68.14 10.29 -20.45
CA PHE A 3 66.67 10.14 -20.28
C PHE A 3 66.23 10.96 -19.09
N ALA A 4 65.51 12.04 -19.36
CA ALA A 4 64.84 12.80 -18.34
C ALA A 4 63.46 12.11 -18.04
N SER A 5 63.28 11.58 -16.85
CA SER A 5 61.99 11.08 -16.34
C SER A 5 61.13 12.25 -15.89
N ILE A 6 60.07 12.51 -16.59
CA ILE A 6 59.02 13.42 -16.20
C ILE A 6 58.04 12.61 -15.31
N SER A 7 58.14 12.75 -14.00
CA SER A 7 57.12 12.29 -13.08
C SER A 7 56.04 13.39 -12.95
N GLY A 8 55.04 13.31 -13.80
CA GLY A 8 53.80 14.07 -13.64
C GLY A 8 52.98 13.43 -12.55
N ALA A 9 52.93 14.06 -11.37
CA ALA A 9 51.93 13.73 -10.36
C ALA A 9 50.56 14.17 -10.87
N CYS A 10 49.76 13.24 -11.37
CA CYS A 10 48.33 13.42 -11.46
C CYS A 10 47.78 13.47 -10.01
N ALA A 11 47.48 14.67 -9.53
CA ALA A 11 46.63 14.81 -8.37
C ALA A 11 45.22 14.36 -8.82
N ASP A 12 44.90 13.10 -8.55
CA ASP A 12 43.52 12.64 -8.58
C ASP A 12 42.69 13.53 -7.64
N ASN A 13 41.95 14.46 -8.23
CA ASN A 13 40.83 15.09 -7.52
C ASN A 13 39.84 13.96 -7.16
N LEU A 14 39.99 13.39 -6.00
CA LEU A 14 39.00 12.52 -5.37
C LEU A 14 37.74 13.39 -5.15
N THR A 15 36.95 13.55 -6.21
CA THR A 15 35.59 14.06 -6.06
C THR A 15 34.86 13.08 -5.19
N SER A 16 34.33 13.56 -4.07
CA SER A 16 33.45 12.75 -3.20
C SER A 16 32.41 12.05 -4.08
N PRO A 17 32.10 10.76 -3.81
CA PRO A 17 31.12 10.05 -4.62
C PRO A 17 29.83 10.87 -4.70
N PRO A 18 29.18 10.91 -5.87
CA PRO A 18 27.97 11.70 -6.03
C PRO A 18 26.91 11.26 -5.03
N ILE A 19 26.25 12.22 -4.38
CA ILE A 19 25.14 11.96 -3.46
C ILE A 19 24.02 11.31 -4.27
N SER A 20 23.73 10.03 -3.98
CA SER A 20 22.72 9.23 -4.66
C SER A 20 21.52 9.00 -3.74
N ILE A 21 20.38 9.62 -4.07
CA ILE A 21 19.12 9.52 -3.32
C ILE A 21 18.01 9.09 -4.30
N VAL A 22 17.20 8.12 -3.89
CA VAL A 22 16.06 7.62 -4.67
C VAL A 22 14.80 7.69 -3.78
N PRO A 23 13.74 8.38 -4.22
CA PRO A 23 13.62 9.24 -5.40
C PRO A 23 14.59 10.43 -5.40
N ARG A 24 15.00 10.87 -6.60
CA ARG A 24 15.91 12.01 -6.71
C ARG A 24 15.19 13.29 -6.28
N PRO A 25 15.72 14.03 -5.30
CA PRO A 25 15.15 15.32 -4.89
C PRO A 25 15.19 16.36 -6.01
N VAL A 26 14.32 17.36 -5.91
CA VAL A 26 14.24 18.48 -6.88
C VAL A 26 15.58 19.22 -6.97
N GLN A 27 16.21 19.47 -5.82
CA GLN A 27 17.51 20.14 -5.76
C GLN A 27 18.41 19.47 -4.71
N VAL A 28 19.68 19.25 -5.09
CA VAL A 28 20.72 18.75 -4.21
C VAL A 28 21.97 19.58 -4.45
N VAL A 29 22.46 20.24 -3.41
CA VAL A 29 23.70 21.02 -3.42
C VAL A 29 24.66 20.45 -2.39
N PRO A 30 25.74 19.77 -2.79
CA PRO A 30 26.75 19.27 -1.86
C PRO A 30 27.41 20.38 -1.07
N GLY A 31 27.74 20.11 0.18
CA GLY A 31 28.55 20.95 1.07
C GLY A 31 29.88 20.30 1.44
N GLU A 32 30.64 20.92 2.29
CA GLU A 32 31.92 20.39 2.77
C GLU A 32 31.80 19.76 4.15
N GLY A 33 32.43 18.59 4.34
CA GLY A 33 32.45 17.85 5.60
C GLY A 33 31.27 16.91 5.78
N ASN A 34 31.12 16.36 6.98
CA ASN A 34 30.10 15.37 7.34
C ASN A 34 29.53 15.66 8.72
N PHE A 35 28.23 15.44 8.89
CA PHE A 35 27.59 15.37 10.21
C PHE A 35 27.70 13.95 10.76
N THR A 36 28.16 13.80 12.00
CA THR A 36 28.33 12.50 12.65
C THR A 36 27.34 12.32 13.80
N PHE A 37 26.53 11.26 13.74
CA PHE A 37 25.60 10.88 14.79
C PHE A 37 26.34 10.25 15.99
N SER A 38 25.92 10.60 17.19
CA SER A 38 26.45 10.06 18.44
C SER A 38 25.38 10.03 19.53
N ALA A 39 25.67 9.44 20.68
CA ALA A 39 24.78 9.49 21.84
C ALA A 39 24.56 10.92 22.40
N ARG A 40 25.43 11.87 22.03
CA ARG A 40 25.26 13.29 22.38
C ARG A 40 24.40 14.07 21.40
N THR A 41 24.09 13.49 20.23
CA THR A 41 23.22 14.15 19.23
C THR A 41 21.85 14.37 19.84
N LEU A 42 21.39 15.62 19.86
CA LEU A 42 20.09 16.03 20.37
C LEU A 42 19.18 16.44 19.22
N PHE A 43 18.07 15.73 19.08
CA PHE A 43 16.95 16.10 18.22
C PHE A 43 16.00 16.99 19.00
N SER A 44 15.59 18.12 18.40
CA SER A 44 14.59 19.03 18.94
C SER A 44 13.43 19.12 17.96
N VAL A 45 12.24 18.83 18.45
CA VAL A 45 10.98 18.84 17.68
C VAL A 45 9.97 19.76 18.35
N GLU A 46 9.03 20.31 17.60
CA GLU A 46 8.06 21.29 18.11
C GLU A 46 6.89 20.64 18.87
N ASN A 47 6.54 19.38 18.51
CA ASN A 47 5.35 18.72 19.04
C ASN A 47 5.49 17.19 19.13
N HIS A 48 4.46 16.55 19.70
CA HIS A 48 4.42 15.10 19.89
C HIS A 48 4.34 14.30 18.59
N GLU A 49 3.68 14.81 17.55
CA GLU A 49 3.55 14.16 16.26
C GLU A 49 4.90 14.03 15.57
N GLN A 50 5.68 15.11 15.53
CA GLN A 50 7.08 15.08 15.08
C GLN A 50 7.93 14.13 15.93
N ALA A 51 7.69 14.06 17.24
CA ALA A 51 8.43 13.16 18.11
C ALA A 51 8.19 11.67 17.80
N VAL A 52 7.00 11.29 17.29
CA VAL A 52 6.70 9.91 16.89
C VAL A 52 7.56 9.50 15.70
N ILE A 53 7.58 10.28 14.61
CA ILE A 53 8.38 9.97 13.43
C ILE A 53 9.89 9.96 13.73
N VAL A 54 10.35 10.86 14.61
CA VAL A 54 11.76 10.87 15.05
C VAL A 54 12.08 9.62 15.85
N ARG A 55 11.23 9.17 16.78
CA ARG A 55 11.47 7.92 17.53
C ARG A 55 11.60 6.72 16.60
N ASN A 56 10.78 6.63 15.56
CA ASN A 56 10.86 5.56 14.57
C ASN A 56 12.23 5.58 13.85
N PHE A 57 12.70 6.75 13.44
CA PHE A 57 14.03 6.92 12.86
C PHE A 57 15.16 6.57 13.86
N LEU A 58 15.06 7.02 15.12
CA LEU A 58 16.06 6.72 16.15
C LEU A 58 16.10 5.22 16.50
N ASN A 59 14.97 4.53 16.48
CA ASN A 59 14.93 3.08 16.67
C ASN A 59 15.63 2.32 15.53
N LEU A 60 15.45 2.78 14.28
CA LEU A 60 16.18 2.25 13.12
C LEU A 60 17.70 2.44 13.31
N LEU A 61 18.14 3.66 13.63
CA LEU A 61 19.53 3.98 13.84
C LEU A 61 20.13 3.16 14.99
N LYS A 62 19.45 3.09 16.13
CA LYS A 62 19.88 2.33 17.32
C LYS A 62 20.09 0.86 17.00
N LYS A 63 19.19 0.25 16.24
CA LYS A 63 19.23 -1.18 15.89
C LYS A 63 20.53 -1.57 15.20
N SER A 64 21.03 -0.72 14.30
CA SER A 64 22.19 -0.99 13.46
C SER A 64 23.50 -0.41 14.03
N SER A 65 23.42 0.73 14.73
CA SER A 65 24.60 1.44 15.23
C SER A 65 24.87 1.23 16.74
N GLY A 66 23.85 0.86 17.52
CA GLY A 66 23.90 0.92 18.98
C GLY A 66 23.81 2.35 19.55
N ILE A 67 23.84 3.39 18.72
CA ILE A 67 23.77 4.80 19.14
C ILE A 67 22.33 5.12 19.56
N THR A 68 22.18 5.81 20.69
CA THR A 68 20.89 6.28 21.19
C THR A 68 20.94 7.80 21.35
N PRO A 69 20.64 8.57 20.30
CA PRO A 69 20.53 10.03 20.37
C PRO A 69 19.43 10.47 21.32
N GLN A 70 19.51 11.72 21.77
CA GLN A 70 18.51 12.32 22.65
C GLN A 70 17.39 12.96 21.83
N LEU A 71 16.18 13.00 22.38
CA LEU A 71 15.01 13.66 21.79
C LEU A 71 14.36 14.58 22.83
N ALA A 72 14.17 15.84 22.45
CA ALA A 72 13.45 16.84 23.25
C ALA A 72 12.29 17.42 22.46
N ILE A 73 11.19 17.74 23.15
CA ILE A 73 10.07 18.51 22.60
C ILE A 73 10.23 19.95 23.09
N GLY A 74 10.21 20.90 22.18
CA GLY A 74 10.50 22.32 22.40
C GLY A 74 11.84 22.73 21.82
N SER A 75 12.07 24.06 21.72
CA SER A 75 13.32 24.62 21.23
C SER A 75 14.45 24.44 22.23
N SER A 76 15.63 24.08 21.75
CA SER A 76 16.86 24.04 22.55
C SER A 76 18.02 24.65 21.74
N GLU A 77 18.70 25.63 22.30
CA GLU A 77 19.89 26.23 21.69
C GLU A 77 21.05 25.23 21.47
N LYS A 78 20.99 24.08 22.18
CA LYS A 78 21.99 23.00 22.09
C LYS A 78 21.60 21.90 21.10
N SER A 79 20.55 22.10 20.32
CA SER A 79 20.06 21.09 19.38
C SER A 79 20.99 20.90 18.19
N HIS A 80 21.27 19.63 17.87
CA HIS A 80 22.08 19.26 16.72
C HIS A 80 21.19 18.97 15.50
N VAL A 81 19.94 18.52 15.73
CA VAL A 81 18.95 18.27 14.67
C VAL A 81 17.68 19.01 15.04
N CYS A 82 17.32 20.01 14.24
CA CYS A 82 16.23 20.93 14.52
C CYS A 82 15.12 20.78 13.49
N PHE A 83 13.88 20.67 13.97
CA PHE A 83 12.65 20.67 13.17
C PHE A 83 11.98 22.04 13.32
N THR A 84 11.61 22.63 12.21
CA THR A 84 10.94 23.94 12.18
C THR A 84 9.79 23.91 11.18
N THR A 85 8.60 24.24 11.63
CA THR A 85 7.43 24.36 10.75
C THR A 85 7.54 25.63 9.90
N ASP A 86 7.42 25.47 8.58
CA ASP A 86 7.42 26.56 7.60
C ASP A 86 6.17 26.43 6.71
N SER A 87 5.14 27.20 7.05
CA SER A 87 3.85 27.21 6.34
C SER A 87 3.92 27.78 4.91
N SER A 88 5.05 28.33 4.49
CA SER A 88 5.25 28.78 3.11
C SER A 88 5.56 27.64 2.15
N LEU A 89 5.98 26.47 2.67
CA LEU A 89 6.22 25.28 1.87
C LEU A 89 4.91 24.59 1.50
N LYS A 90 4.89 23.92 0.35
CA LYS A 90 3.75 23.08 -0.05
C LYS A 90 3.62 21.87 0.86
N SER A 91 2.43 21.28 0.91
CA SER A 91 2.22 20.00 1.56
C SER A 91 3.21 18.94 1.02
N GLU A 92 3.74 18.11 1.93
CA GLU A 92 4.73 17.06 1.65
C GLU A 92 6.12 17.59 1.22
N ALA A 93 6.31 18.90 1.02
CA ALA A 93 7.60 19.50 0.71
C ALA A 93 8.49 19.61 1.96
N TYR A 94 9.81 19.58 1.76
CA TYR A 94 10.77 19.84 2.81
C TYR A 94 12.04 20.54 2.30
N GLN A 95 12.72 21.20 3.24
CA GLN A 95 14.07 21.68 3.08
C GLN A 95 14.95 20.99 4.15
N LEU A 96 16.09 20.48 3.75
CA LEU A 96 17.07 19.82 4.59
C LEU A 96 18.43 20.50 4.38
N ALA A 97 19.01 21.05 5.44
CA ALA A 97 20.36 21.58 5.45
C ALA A 97 21.21 20.80 6.45
N VAL A 98 22.28 20.19 5.98
CA VAL A 98 23.26 19.41 6.77
C VAL A 98 24.59 20.14 6.72
N THR A 99 25.11 20.47 7.88
CA THR A 99 26.49 20.94 8.10
C THR A 99 27.22 19.98 9.04
N PRO A 100 28.52 20.07 9.23
CA PRO A 100 29.24 19.25 10.21
C PRO A 100 28.71 19.39 11.64
N GLU A 101 28.11 20.53 11.99
CA GLU A 101 27.65 20.88 13.33
C GLU A 101 26.18 20.63 13.55
N GLN A 102 25.35 20.78 12.50
CA GLN A 102 23.90 20.84 12.65
C GLN A 102 23.14 20.30 11.41
N ILE A 103 21.97 19.72 11.67
CA ILE A 103 20.96 19.40 10.68
C ILE A 103 19.72 20.28 10.94
N GLN A 104 19.27 21.00 9.94
CA GLN A 104 18.04 21.77 9.96
C GLN A 104 17.03 21.16 8.99
N ILE A 105 15.80 20.90 9.47
CA ILE A 105 14.70 20.36 8.68
C ILE A 105 13.53 21.35 8.76
N LYS A 106 13.05 21.80 7.60
CA LYS A 106 11.86 22.65 7.49
C LYS A 106 10.81 21.94 6.63
N ALA A 107 9.57 21.93 7.10
CA ALA A 107 8.42 21.40 6.36
C ALA A 107 7.14 22.12 6.81
N SER A 108 6.09 22.06 5.98
CA SER A 108 4.79 22.63 6.35
C SER A 108 3.90 21.66 7.11
N ASP A 109 4.16 20.36 6.99
CA ASP A 109 3.36 19.26 7.58
C ASP A 109 4.21 18.07 8.00
N ILE A 110 3.58 17.13 8.70
CA ILE A 110 4.25 15.94 9.22
C ILE A 110 4.81 15.05 8.13
N LYS A 111 4.20 15.01 6.94
CA LYS A 111 4.66 14.21 5.82
C LYS A 111 5.99 14.72 5.28
N GLY A 112 6.12 16.05 5.14
CA GLY A 112 7.39 16.68 4.74
C GLY A 112 8.52 16.36 5.72
N PHE A 113 8.27 16.45 7.03
CA PHE A 113 9.25 16.05 8.05
C PHE A 113 9.61 14.57 7.96
N PHE A 114 8.63 13.70 7.76
CA PHE A 114 8.87 12.27 7.57
C PHE A 114 9.76 12.00 6.34
N TYR A 115 9.49 12.65 5.20
CA TYR A 115 10.28 12.48 3.97
C TYR A 115 11.70 13.02 4.10
N ALA A 116 11.90 14.10 4.85
CA ALA A 116 13.24 14.58 5.19
C ALA A 116 14.03 13.53 6.00
N LEU A 117 13.39 12.87 6.98
CA LEU A 117 14.01 11.77 7.73
C LEU A 117 14.33 10.56 6.84
N GLN A 118 13.47 10.22 5.85
CA GLN A 118 13.79 9.15 4.90
C GLN A 118 14.98 9.54 4.01
N THR A 119 15.12 10.82 3.66
CA THR A 119 16.30 11.32 2.94
C THR A 119 17.57 11.20 3.80
N ILE A 120 17.51 11.53 5.09
CA ILE A 120 18.64 11.30 6.02
C ILE A 120 18.96 9.80 6.11
N ARG A 121 17.95 8.92 6.19
CA ARG A 121 18.11 7.46 6.17
C ARG A 121 18.90 6.98 4.95
N LEU A 122 18.59 7.51 3.76
CA LEU A 122 19.26 7.18 2.49
C LEU A 122 20.69 7.77 2.38
N LEU A 123 20.99 8.84 3.12
CA LEU A 123 22.34 9.41 3.22
C LEU A 123 23.24 8.66 4.20
N LEU A 124 22.68 7.92 5.14
CA LEU A 124 23.42 7.10 6.10
C LEU A 124 24.11 5.92 5.39
N PRO A 125 25.16 5.33 5.98
CA PRO A 125 25.70 4.07 5.50
C PRO A 125 24.63 3.01 5.36
N SER A 126 24.66 2.21 4.28
CA SER A 126 23.64 1.17 3.99
C SER A 126 23.47 0.15 5.10
N ALA A 127 24.44 0.02 5.99
CA ALA A 127 24.36 -0.79 7.20
C ALA A 127 23.19 -0.40 8.13
N VAL A 128 22.62 0.82 7.99
CA VAL A 128 21.44 1.26 8.75
C VAL A 128 20.23 0.35 8.50
N GLU A 129 20.14 -0.27 7.33
CA GLU A 129 19.08 -1.22 6.97
C GLU A 129 19.27 -2.61 7.58
N GLY A 130 20.36 -2.83 8.28
CA GLY A 130 20.71 -4.12 8.87
C GLY A 130 19.82 -4.51 10.05
N ASN A 131 19.78 -5.83 10.32
CA ASN A 131 19.05 -6.39 11.45
C ASN A 131 19.84 -6.51 12.74
N ARG A 132 21.13 -6.20 12.70
CA ARG A 132 22.09 -6.35 13.81
C ARG A 132 23.01 -5.15 13.86
N GLN A 133 23.54 -4.91 15.03
CA GLN A 133 24.56 -3.89 15.24
C GLN A 133 25.81 -4.22 14.44
N VAL A 134 26.38 -3.19 13.79
CA VAL A 134 27.61 -3.29 12.99
C VAL A 134 28.65 -2.38 13.63
N GLU A 135 29.81 -2.96 13.92
CA GLU A 135 30.96 -2.25 14.50
C GLU A 135 31.83 -1.61 13.39
N ASN A 136 32.69 -0.64 13.79
CA ASN A 136 33.66 0.02 12.91
C ASN A 136 33.05 0.79 11.71
N ILE A 137 31.81 1.26 11.85
CA ILE A 137 31.19 2.16 10.88
C ILE A 137 31.08 3.56 11.49
N GLN A 138 31.53 4.55 10.74
CA GLN A 138 31.24 5.95 11.08
C GLN A 138 29.81 6.29 10.63
N TRP A 139 28.92 6.49 11.60
CA TRP A 139 27.53 6.84 11.37
C TRP A 139 27.40 8.33 11.04
N SER A 140 27.76 8.69 9.82
CA SER A 140 27.79 10.07 9.34
C SER A 140 27.07 10.20 8.00
N ILE A 141 26.64 11.42 7.70
CA ILE A 141 26.06 11.83 6.43
C ILE A 141 26.81 13.03 5.88
N PRO A 142 26.94 13.17 4.54
CA PRO A 142 27.63 14.31 3.94
C PRO A 142 26.89 15.61 4.22
N ALA A 143 27.64 16.71 4.33
CA ALA A 143 27.07 18.05 4.32
C ALA A 143 26.39 18.30 2.96
N VAL A 144 25.12 18.76 2.99
CA VAL A 144 24.31 18.92 1.80
C VAL A 144 23.12 19.85 2.08
N THR A 145 22.70 20.60 1.08
CA THR A 145 21.41 21.30 1.09
C THR A 145 20.48 20.65 0.07
N ILE A 146 19.30 20.25 0.53
CA ILE A 146 18.28 19.58 -0.28
C ILE A 146 16.97 20.35 -0.19
N GLN A 147 16.33 20.55 -1.35
CA GLN A 147 14.93 20.98 -1.44
C GLN A 147 14.19 19.91 -2.23
N ASP A 148 13.06 19.48 -1.71
CA ASP A 148 12.29 18.43 -2.34
C ASP A 148 10.79 18.63 -2.13
N GLU A 149 10.02 18.27 -3.15
CA GLU A 149 8.56 18.23 -3.14
C GLU A 149 8.08 17.14 -4.11
N PRO A 150 6.99 16.45 -3.81
CA PRO A 150 6.48 15.43 -4.73
C PRO A 150 5.87 16.10 -5.97
N ARG A 151 6.14 15.50 -7.14
CA ARG A 151 5.50 15.92 -8.40
C ARG A 151 4.01 15.55 -8.44
N PHE A 152 3.65 14.41 -7.82
CA PHE A 152 2.28 13.88 -7.75
C PHE A 152 1.85 13.69 -6.30
N GLY A 153 0.65 14.12 -5.96
CA GLY A 153 0.05 13.91 -4.64
C GLY A 153 -0.30 12.44 -4.36
N TYR A 154 -0.71 11.70 -5.41
CA TYR A 154 -1.03 10.28 -5.33
C TYR A 154 0.13 9.45 -5.87
N ARG A 155 0.77 8.67 -5.00
CA ARG A 155 1.91 7.79 -5.32
C ARG A 155 1.66 6.43 -4.69
N ALA A 156 1.06 5.53 -5.47
CA ALA A 156 0.58 4.26 -4.98
C ALA A 156 1.41 3.07 -5.43
N LEU A 157 1.40 2.04 -4.61
CA LEU A 157 1.78 0.67 -4.94
C LEU A 157 0.54 -0.22 -4.75
N MET A 158 0.18 -1.01 -5.76
CA MET A 158 -0.81 -2.07 -5.62
C MET A 158 -0.14 -3.35 -5.12
N LEU A 159 -0.74 -3.98 -4.11
CA LEU A 159 -0.31 -5.27 -3.58
C LEU A 159 -1.44 -6.28 -3.69
N ASP A 160 -1.24 -7.28 -4.53
CA ASP A 160 -2.19 -8.37 -4.73
C ASP A 160 -1.92 -9.51 -3.74
N ALA A 161 -2.65 -9.53 -2.63
CA ALA A 161 -2.65 -10.62 -1.68
C ALA A 161 -3.72 -11.68 -1.98
N ALA A 162 -4.67 -11.37 -2.87
CA ALA A 162 -5.77 -12.26 -3.22
C ALA A 162 -5.29 -13.45 -4.05
N ARG A 163 -4.48 -13.19 -5.12
CA ARG A 163 -3.93 -14.27 -5.96
C ARG A 163 -2.93 -15.13 -5.20
N PHE A 164 -2.13 -14.51 -4.33
CA PHE A 164 -1.25 -15.23 -3.41
C PHE A 164 -1.25 -14.56 -2.05
N PHE A 165 -1.56 -15.33 -1.01
CA PHE A 165 -1.52 -14.80 0.35
C PHE A 165 -0.10 -14.38 0.74
N ILE A 166 0.02 -13.15 1.21
CA ILE A 166 1.27 -12.55 1.67
C ILE A 166 1.21 -12.44 3.20
N PRO A 167 2.09 -13.11 3.96
CA PRO A 167 2.12 -12.98 5.41
C PRO A 167 2.24 -11.52 5.87
N LYS A 168 1.58 -11.18 6.98
CA LYS A 168 1.55 -9.82 7.55
C LYS A 168 2.95 -9.20 7.65
N GLU A 169 3.92 -9.97 8.13
CA GLU A 169 5.30 -9.50 8.31
C GLU A 169 5.93 -9.02 6.99
N ASN A 170 5.57 -9.63 5.87
CA ASN A 170 6.04 -9.21 4.55
C ASN A 170 5.30 -7.94 4.08
N VAL A 171 4.01 -7.81 4.38
CA VAL A 171 3.26 -6.57 4.10
C VAL A 171 3.87 -5.41 4.88
N LEU A 172 4.20 -5.59 6.16
CA LEU A 172 4.86 -4.56 6.97
C LEU A 172 6.23 -4.15 6.39
N ARG A 173 7.01 -5.10 5.86
CA ARG A 173 8.28 -4.79 5.16
C ARG A 173 8.06 -4.00 3.89
N ILE A 174 7.03 -4.33 3.11
CA ILE A 174 6.66 -3.57 1.89
C ILE A 174 6.28 -2.15 2.27
N ILE A 175 5.46 -1.96 3.30
CA ILE A 175 5.08 -0.64 3.83
C ILE A 175 6.32 0.16 4.26
N ASP A 176 7.30 -0.47 4.90
CA ASP A 176 8.57 0.19 5.28
C ASP A 176 9.37 0.66 4.05
N CYS A 177 9.49 -0.20 3.02
CA CYS A 177 10.12 0.17 1.75
C CYS A 177 9.36 1.31 1.03
N MET A 178 8.02 1.28 1.05
CA MET A 178 7.20 2.35 0.49
C MET A 178 7.48 3.69 1.18
N GLY A 179 7.53 3.69 2.53
CA GLY A 179 7.87 4.89 3.30
C GLY A 179 9.25 5.44 2.95
N MET A 180 10.27 4.57 2.85
CA MET A 180 11.63 4.94 2.42
C MET A 180 11.65 5.57 1.03
N LEU A 181 10.83 5.09 0.11
CA LEU A 181 10.71 5.60 -1.27
C LEU A 181 9.67 6.72 -1.41
N LYS A 182 9.11 7.22 -0.30
CA LYS A 182 8.12 8.31 -0.28
C LYS A 182 6.83 8.00 -1.07
N ILE A 183 6.47 6.72 -1.17
CA ILE A 183 5.18 6.27 -1.69
C ILE A 183 4.17 6.41 -0.56
N ASN A 184 3.02 7.06 -0.82
CA ASN A 184 2.08 7.45 0.23
C ASN A 184 0.76 6.68 0.24
N THR A 185 0.58 5.73 -0.68
CA THR A 185 -0.67 4.98 -0.79
C THR A 185 -0.39 3.51 -1.10
N LEU A 186 -0.95 2.60 -0.29
CA LEU A 186 -1.01 1.18 -0.57
C LEU A 186 -2.41 0.83 -1.06
N HIS A 187 -2.53 0.46 -2.33
CA HIS A 187 -3.74 -0.17 -2.87
C HIS A 187 -3.69 -1.66 -2.54
N PHE A 188 -4.55 -2.11 -1.64
CA PHE A 188 -4.50 -3.45 -1.10
C PHE A 188 -5.62 -4.31 -1.67
N HIS A 189 -5.27 -5.14 -2.68
CA HIS A 189 -6.20 -6.05 -3.35
C HIS A 189 -6.38 -7.30 -2.49
N LEU A 190 -7.53 -7.35 -1.78
CA LEU A 190 -7.80 -8.31 -0.73
C LEU A 190 -8.71 -9.46 -1.15
N THR A 191 -9.45 -9.30 -2.25
CA THR A 191 -10.45 -10.27 -2.69
C THR A 191 -10.41 -10.50 -4.19
N ASP A 192 -10.46 -11.77 -4.59
CA ASP A 192 -10.46 -12.19 -5.98
C ASP A 192 -10.95 -13.64 -6.09
N ASP A 193 -11.03 -14.17 -7.31
CA ASP A 193 -11.34 -15.58 -7.59
C ASP A 193 -10.46 -16.58 -6.85
N ASN A 194 -9.21 -16.18 -6.59
CA ASN A 194 -8.16 -17.02 -6.03
C ASN A 194 -8.08 -16.98 -4.49
N GLY A 195 -8.82 -16.08 -3.87
CA GLY A 195 -8.88 -16.02 -2.42
C GLY A 195 -9.51 -14.76 -1.85
N TRP A 196 -10.14 -14.93 -0.71
CA TRP A 196 -10.66 -13.89 0.16
C TRP A 196 -9.73 -13.70 1.36
N ARG A 197 -9.15 -12.51 1.55
CA ARG A 197 -8.05 -12.34 2.51
C ARG A 197 -8.40 -11.54 3.75
N LEU A 198 -9.65 -11.16 3.94
CA LEU A 198 -10.09 -10.32 5.05
C LEU A 198 -11.15 -11.01 5.90
N GLU A 199 -10.92 -11.08 7.21
CA GLU A 199 -11.94 -11.53 8.16
C GLU A 199 -13.15 -10.60 8.16
N ILE A 200 -14.34 -11.17 7.90
CA ILE A 200 -15.64 -10.53 8.04
C ILE A 200 -16.43 -11.32 9.08
N LYS A 201 -16.62 -10.74 10.25
CA LYS A 201 -17.21 -11.45 11.40
C LYS A 201 -18.64 -11.91 11.14
N LYS A 202 -19.41 -11.13 10.39
CA LYS A 202 -20.77 -11.49 9.98
C LYS A 202 -20.80 -12.66 9.00
N TYR A 203 -19.75 -12.86 8.25
CA TYR A 203 -19.66 -13.88 7.19
C TYR A 203 -18.39 -14.75 7.34
N PRO A 204 -18.28 -15.58 8.40
CA PRO A 204 -17.04 -16.30 8.73
C PRO A 204 -16.58 -17.27 7.62
N ARG A 205 -17.51 -17.83 6.84
CA ARG A 205 -17.17 -18.73 5.73
C ARG A 205 -16.31 -18.06 4.64
N LEU A 206 -16.27 -16.72 4.57
CA LEU A 206 -15.36 -16.02 3.65
C LEU A 206 -13.89 -16.36 3.93
N THR A 207 -13.53 -16.56 5.20
CA THR A 207 -12.17 -16.96 5.59
C THR A 207 -12.03 -18.44 5.89
N GLU A 208 -13.11 -19.12 6.29
CA GLU A 208 -13.09 -20.59 6.49
C GLU A 208 -13.01 -21.37 5.17
N VAL A 209 -13.62 -20.86 4.10
CA VAL A 209 -13.69 -21.49 2.77
C VAL A 209 -12.98 -20.62 1.73
N GLY A 210 -13.38 -19.34 1.61
CA GLY A 210 -12.92 -18.45 0.54
C GLY A 210 -11.43 -18.12 0.60
N ALA A 211 -10.78 -18.26 1.75
CA ALA A 211 -9.34 -18.02 1.89
C ALA A 211 -8.46 -19.18 1.42
N TRP A 212 -9.04 -20.35 1.09
CA TRP A 212 -8.30 -21.59 0.90
C TRP A 212 -8.61 -22.25 -0.45
N ARG A 213 -7.58 -22.75 -1.12
CA ARG A 213 -7.71 -23.40 -2.45
C ARG A 213 -6.89 -24.67 -2.55
N VAL A 214 -7.20 -25.46 -3.57
CA VAL A 214 -6.46 -26.70 -3.89
C VAL A 214 -5.01 -26.38 -4.26
N ASN A 215 -4.11 -27.31 -3.97
CA ASN A 215 -2.72 -27.20 -4.38
C ASN A 215 -2.57 -27.59 -5.86
N ARG A 216 -2.12 -26.62 -6.68
CA ARG A 216 -1.75 -26.78 -8.10
C ARG A 216 -0.43 -26.06 -8.37
N MET A 217 0.44 -25.95 -7.34
CA MET A 217 1.67 -25.17 -7.44
C MET A 217 2.72 -25.79 -8.38
N ASP A 218 2.60 -27.07 -8.68
CA ASP A 218 3.39 -27.82 -9.66
C ASP A 218 3.02 -27.51 -11.12
N VAL A 219 1.88 -26.84 -11.35
CA VAL A 219 1.40 -26.44 -12.68
C VAL A 219 1.50 -24.90 -12.82
N PRO A 220 1.96 -24.38 -13.99
CA PRO A 220 1.95 -22.95 -14.22
C PRO A 220 0.57 -22.34 -14.05
N PHE A 221 0.49 -21.12 -13.51
CA PHE A 221 -0.74 -20.46 -13.07
C PHE A 221 -1.87 -20.50 -14.11
N TYR A 222 -1.53 -20.26 -15.38
CA TYR A 222 -2.49 -20.22 -16.49
C TYR A 222 -3.13 -21.58 -16.83
N PHE A 223 -2.51 -22.70 -16.46
CA PHE A 223 -2.93 -24.06 -16.83
C PHE A 223 -3.51 -24.86 -15.67
N ARG A 224 -3.67 -24.25 -14.51
CA ARG A 224 -4.23 -24.87 -13.32
C ARG A 224 -5.71 -25.17 -13.52
N ARG A 225 -6.09 -26.45 -13.42
CA ARG A 225 -7.50 -26.85 -13.46
C ARG A 225 -8.22 -26.45 -12.16
N ASN A 226 -9.52 -26.18 -12.28
CA ASN A 226 -10.37 -25.86 -11.14
C ASN A 226 -10.39 -26.99 -10.09
N ALA A 227 -10.82 -26.63 -8.86
CA ALA A 227 -11.08 -27.58 -7.79
C ALA A 227 -12.27 -28.47 -8.14
N GLU A 228 -12.23 -29.71 -7.64
CA GLU A 228 -13.35 -30.64 -7.66
C GLU A 228 -13.97 -30.75 -6.25
N PRO A 229 -15.23 -31.18 -6.13
CA PRO A 229 -15.86 -31.38 -4.83
C PRO A 229 -15.06 -32.33 -3.94
N GLY A 230 -14.77 -31.90 -2.71
CA GLY A 230 -14.06 -32.73 -1.73
C GLY A 230 -12.53 -32.74 -1.83
N GLU A 231 -11.93 -32.03 -2.80
CA GLU A 231 -10.47 -31.89 -2.84
C GLU A 231 -9.96 -31.08 -1.63
N PRO A 232 -8.84 -31.48 -0.98
CA PRO A 232 -8.21 -30.70 0.08
C PRO A 232 -7.74 -29.32 -0.41
N THR A 233 -7.93 -28.30 0.41
CA THR A 233 -7.60 -26.90 0.09
C THR A 233 -6.51 -26.33 1.03
N PRO A 234 -5.25 -26.79 0.96
CA PRO A 234 -4.20 -26.43 1.91
C PRO A 234 -3.52 -25.08 1.60
N ILE A 235 -3.81 -24.47 0.46
CA ILE A 235 -3.11 -23.25 0.02
C ILE A 235 -3.97 -22.02 0.30
N GLY A 236 -3.46 -21.10 1.11
CA GLY A 236 -4.18 -19.86 1.40
C GLY A 236 -3.72 -19.19 2.68
N GLY A 237 -4.59 -18.38 3.23
CA GLY A 237 -4.43 -17.59 4.42
C GLY A 237 -5.30 -16.33 4.35
N PHE A 238 -5.44 -15.64 5.47
CA PHE A 238 -6.19 -14.40 5.58
C PHE A 238 -5.64 -13.53 6.70
N TYR A 239 -6.05 -12.28 6.74
CA TYR A 239 -5.78 -11.34 7.82
C TYR A 239 -7.00 -11.23 8.73
N THR A 240 -6.78 -11.31 10.03
CA THR A 240 -7.78 -10.95 11.02
C THR A 240 -8.02 -9.44 10.99
N GLN A 241 -9.14 -8.99 11.52
CA GLN A 241 -9.37 -7.54 11.66
C GLN A 241 -8.30 -6.86 12.52
N GLU A 242 -7.75 -7.57 13.51
CA GLU A 242 -6.66 -7.04 14.33
C GLU A 242 -5.34 -6.95 13.55
N ASP A 243 -5.03 -7.92 12.66
CA ASP A 243 -3.89 -7.81 11.75
C ASP A 243 -4.00 -6.59 10.84
N ILE A 244 -5.19 -6.32 10.30
CA ILE A 244 -5.45 -5.13 9.48
C ILE A 244 -5.25 -3.85 10.28
N LYS A 245 -5.81 -3.75 11.49
CA LYS A 245 -5.62 -2.56 12.34
C LYS A 245 -4.15 -2.30 12.66
N GLU A 246 -3.38 -3.36 12.91
CA GLU A 246 -1.93 -3.25 13.10
C GLU A 246 -1.24 -2.71 11.83
N MET A 247 -1.55 -3.27 10.65
CA MET A 247 -0.99 -2.80 9.38
C MET A 247 -1.38 -1.35 9.08
N VAL A 248 -2.63 -0.95 9.34
CA VAL A 248 -3.12 0.43 9.16
C VAL A 248 -2.36 1.39 10.09
N SER A 249 -2.20 1.04 11.36
CA SER A 249 -1.44 1.86 12.31
C SER A 249 0.04 1.98 11.90
N TYR A 250 0.64 0.87 11.48
CA TYR A 250 2.03 0.83 11.02
C TYR A 250 2.26 1.68 9.76
N ALA A 251 1.30 1.67 8.83
CA ALA A 251 1.31 2.48 7.64
C ALA A 251 1.13 3.99 7.96
N ALA A 252 0.20 4.32 8.87
CA ALA A 252 -0.03 5.68 9.31
C ALA A 252 1.23 6.32 9.93
N ASP A 253 1.98 5.58 10.75
CA ASP A 253 3.28 6.01 11.29
C ASP A 253 4.32 6.31 10.20
N ARG A 254 4.10 5.84 8.96
CA ARG A 254 4.94 6.04 7.78
C ARG A 254 4.31 6.97 6.75
N GLN A 255 3.23 7.66 7.13
CA GLN A 255 2.50 8.59 6.28
C GLN A 255 1.91 7.91 5.02
N ILE A 256 1.52 6.63 5.15
CA ILE A 256 0.94 5.82 4.08
C ILE A 256 -0.52 5.53 4.42
N GLU A 257 -1.42 5.82 3.48
CA GLU A 257 -2.81 5.42 3.51
C GLU A 257 -2.97 4.04 2.86
N ILE A 258 -3.76 3.14 3.48
CA ILE A 258 -4.12 1.85 2.87
C ILE A 258 -5.53 1.96 2.32
N ILE A 259 -5.67 1.85 0.99
CA ILE A 259 -6.96 1.78 0.28
C ILE A 259 -7.29 0.30 0.07
N PRO A 260 -8.33 -0.25 0.74
CA PRO A 260 -8.74 -1.62 0.54
C PRO A 260 -9.52 -1.77 -0.76
N GLU A 261 -9.29 -2.88 -1.47
CA GLU A 261 -10.10 -3.31 -2.59
C GLU A 261 -10.93 -4.54 -2.24
N ILE A 262 -12.24 -4.42 -2.46
CA ILE A 262 -13.22 -5.51 -2.40
C ILE A 262 -13.87 -5.58 -3.78
N ASP A 263 -13.39 -6.49 -4.59
CA ASP A 263 -13.78 -6.56 -6.00
C ASP A 263 -15.19 -7.12 -6.19
N MET A 264 -15.92 -6.48 -7.11
CA MET A 264 -17.29 -6.80 -7.46
C MET A 264 -17.67 -6.16 -8.81
N PRO A 265 -18.58 -6.74 -9.62
CA PRO A 265 -19.29 -8.00 -9.39
C PRO A 265 -18.53 -9.25 -9.79
N ALA A 266 -17.42 -9.10 -10.53
CA ALA A 266 -16.53 -10.18 -10.95
C ALA A 266 -15.48 -10.50 -9.87
N HIS A 267 -14.49 -11.31 -10.20
CA HIS A 267 -13.41 -11.70 -9.31
C HIS A 267 -13.91 -12.18 -7.94
N SER A 268 -15.02 -12.91 -7.95
CA SER A 268 -15.82 -13.21 -6.76
C SER A 268 -15.91 -14.71 -6.43
N ASN A 269 -15.23 -15.60 -7.16
CA ASN A 269 -15.34 -17.05 -6.94
C ASN A 269 -15.01 -17.47 -5.52
N ALA A 270 -14.04 -16.82 -4.85
CA ALA A 270 -13.72 -17.14 -3.46
C ALA A 270 -14.92 -16.88 -2.52
N ALA A 271 -15.61 -15.75 -2.70
CA ALA A 271 -16.82 -15.44 -1.93
C ALA A 271 -17.97 -16.37 -2.31
N LEU A 272 -18.12 -16.69 -3.60
CA LEU A 272 -19.18 -17.55 -4.11
C LEU A 272 -18.98 -19.02 -3.73
N ALA A 273 -17.75 -19.49 -3.57
CA ALA A 273 -17.45 -20.79 -3.00
C ALA A 273 -17.90 -20.88 -1.53
N ALA A 274 -17.74 -19.80 -0.77
CA ALA A 274 -18.21 -19.69 0.60
C ALA A 274 -19.74 -19.55 0.72
N TYR A 275 -20.36 -18.76 -0.19
CA TYR A 275 -21.78 -18.39 -0.18
C TYR A 275 -22.43 -18.61 -1.56
N PRO A 276 -22.62 -19.86 -2.01
CA PRO A 276 -23.11 -20.17 -3.37
C PRO A 276 -24.54 -19.67 -3.65
N GLN A 277 -25.31 -19.31 -2.62
CA GLN A 277 -26.63 -18.71 -2.82
C GLN A 277 -26.59 -17.31 -3.45
N LEU A 278 -25.41 -16.68 -3.57
CA LEU A 278 -25.23 -15.34 -4.15
C LEU A 278 -25.11 -15.37 -5.70
N VAL A 279 -24.97 -16.54 -6.30
CA VAL A 279 -24.88 -16.68 -7.76
C VAL A 279 -26.26 -16.63 -8.42
N CYS A 280 -26.28 -16.44 -9.73
CA CYS A 280 -27.49 -16.58 -10.53
C CYS A 280 -28.08 -17.99 -10.43
N PRO A 281 -29.41 -18.17 -10.32
CA PRO A 281 -30.03 -19.50 -10.17
C PRO A 281 -29.81 -20.44 -11.36
N VAL A 282 -29.35 -19.93 -12.48
CA VAL A 282 -28.99 -20.71 -13.67
C VAL A 282 -27.57 -21.30 -13.62
N VAL A 283 -26.77 -20.97 -12.61
CA VAL A 283 -25.45 -21.58 -12.39
C VAL A 283 -25.66 -22.95 -11.77
N ASN A 284 -25.18 -23.99 -12.45
CA ASN A 284 -25.34 -25.40 -12.07
C ASN A 284 -24.00 -26.16 -11.95
N CYS A 285 -22.89 -25.45 -11.83
CA CYS A 285 -21.58 -26.04 -11.66
C CYS A 285 -21.08 -25.91 -10.20
N TYR A 286 -20.12 -26.74 -9.85
CA TYR A 286 -19.40 -26.60 -8.58
C TYR A 286 -18.55 -25.32 -8.60
N ILE A 287 -18.67 -24.53 -7.54
CA ILE A 287 -17.92 -23.30 -7.37
C ILE A 287 -16.87 -23.51 -6.29
N GLY A 288 -15.62 -23.61 -6.69
CA GLY A 288 -14.47 -23.66 -5.80
C GLY A 288 -13.64 -22.39 -5.88
N VAL A 289 -12.79 -22.16 -4.90
CA VAL A 289 -11.77 -21.11 -4.97
C VAL A 289 -10.79 -21.47 -6.08
N VAL A 290 -10.59 -20.55 -7.01
CA VAL A 290 -9.85 -20.79 -8.26
C VAL A 290 -8.34 -20.90 -7.98
N PRO A 291 -7.65 -21.99 -8.40
CA PRO A 291 -6.22 -22.16 -8.12
C PRO A 291 -5.29 -21.43 -9.09
N GLY A 292 -5.83 -20.94 -10.22
CA GLY A 292 -5.08 -20.28 -11.31
C GLY A 292 -5.86 -19.17 -11.96
N LEU A 293 -5.69 -18.98 -13.28
CA LEU A 293 -6.33 -17.89 -14.04
C LEU A 293 -7.82 -18.15 -14.38
N GLY A 294 -8.48 -19.02 -13.70
CA GLY A 294 -9.93 -19.04 -13.75
C GLY A 294 -10.57 -20.14 -14.54
N GLY A 295 -10.08 -20.60 -15.61
CA GLY A 295 -10.72 -21.68 -16.39
C GLY A 295 -12.23 -21.44 -16.60
N SER A 296 -13.04 -22.51 -16.49
CA SER A 296 -14.50 -22.45 -16.74
C SER A 296 -15.33 -21.70 -15.70
N ASN A 297 -14.76 -21.37 -14.52
CA ASN A 297 -15.51 -20.72 -13.43
C ASN A 297 -15.32 -19.21 -13.37
N SER A 298 -14.39 -18.62 -14.12
CA SER A 298 -14.16 -17.18 -14.12
C SER A 298 -15.38 -16.35 -14.58
N GLY A 299 -16.34 -16.97 -15.27
CA GLY A 299 -17.61 -16.34 -15.65
C GLY A 299 -18.70 -16.40 -14.58
N VAL A 300 -18.46 -17.00 -13.40
CA VAL A 300 -19.41 -17.01 -12.30
C VAL A 300 -19.18 -15.79 -11.44
N ILE A 301 -20.12 -14.86 -11.48
CA ILE A 301 -20.04 -13.58 -10.78
C ILE A 301 -21.29 -13.37 -9.90
N TYR A 302 -21.29 -12.38 -9.03
CA TYR A 302 -22.46 -12.06 -8.22
C TYR A 302 -23.70 -11.83 -9.07
N CYS A 303 -24.85 -12.33 -8.59
CA CYS A 303 -26.13 -12.15 -9.28
C CYS A 303 -26.67 -10.72 -9.09
N ALA A 304 -26.64 -9.90 -10.12
CA ALA A 304 -27.13 -8.52 -10.07
C ALA A 304 -28.68 -8.41 -9.90
N GLY A 305 -29.40 -9.51 -10.12
CA GLY A 305 -30.85 -9.56 -9.91
C GLY A 305 -31.28 -9.79 -8.46
N LYS A 306 -30.37 -10.20 -7.57
CA LYS A 306 -30.70 -10.53 -6.17
C LYS A 306 -30.38 -9.38 -5.22
N ASP A 307 -31.39 -8.88 -4.48
CA ASP A 307 -31.15 -7.87 -3.46
C ASP A 307 -30.30 -8.39 -2.29
N THR A 308 -30.35 -9.69 -2.02
CA THR A 308 -29.50 -10.34 -1.00
C THR A 308 -28.00 -10.22 -1.30
N VAL A 309 -27.59 -10.10 -2.57
CA VAL A 309 -26.20 -9.83 -2.96
C VAL A 309 -25.78 -8.44 -2.50
N PHE A 310 -26.63 -7.44 -2.75
CA PHE A 310 -26.33 -6.06 -2.31
C PHE A 310 -26.27 -5.96 -0.79
N THR A 311 -27.21 -6.59 -0.07
CA THR A 311 -27.17 -6.63 1.39
C THR A 311 -25.90 -7.29 1.90
N PHE A 312 -25.50 -8.42 1.33
CA PHE A 312 -24.25 -9.09 1.69
C PHE A 312 -23.02 -8.18 1.49
N LEU A 313 -22.93 -7.53 0.32
CA LEU A 313 -21.80 -6.65 0.04
C LEU A 313 -21.79 -5.39 0.91
N GLN A 314 -22.96 -4.83 1.22
CA GLN A 314 -23.10 -3.70 2.13
C GLN A 314 -22.62 -4.07 3.53
N ASP A 315 -23.01 -5.23 4.05
CA ASP A 315 -22.55 -5.74 5.35
C ASP A 315 -21.01 -5.95 5.37
N VAL A 316 -20.45 -6.48 4.28
CA VAL A 316 -18.99 -6.61 4.13
C VAL A 316 -18.32 -5.24 4.16
N LEU A 317 -18.82 -4.29 3.40
CA LEU A 317 -18.26 -2.94 3.31
C LEU A 317 -18.39 -2.17 4.64
N ASP A 318 -19.43 -2.42 5.44
CA ASP A 318 -19.54 -1.83 6.76
C ASP A 318 -18.39 -2.27 7.68
N GLU A 319 -18.03 -3.55 7.69
CA GLU A 319 -16.88 -4.04 8.47
C GLU A 319 -15.54 -3.53 7.89
N VAL A 320 -15.40 -3.46 6.56
CA VAL A 320 -14.22 -2.89 5.89
C VAL A 320 -14.03 -1.43 6.30
N MET A 321 -15.06 -0.60 6.18
CA MET A 321 -14.99 0.82 6.51
C MET A 321 -14.76 1.08 8.01
N ALA A 322 -15.10 0.13 8.87
CA ALA A 322 -14.83 0.22 10.31
C ALA A 322 -13.35 0.03 10.67
N ILE A 323 -12.58 -0.69 9.85
CA ILE A 323 -11.18 -1.01 10.12
C ILE A 323 -10.19 -0.26 9.22
N PHE A 324 -10.63 0.24 8.07
CA PHE A 324 -9.83 1.09 7.19
C PHE A 324 -10.29 2.55 7.29
N PRO A 325 -9.46 3.46 7.81
CA PRO A 325 -9.80 4.89 7.92
C PRO A 325 -9.72 5.63 6.59
N SER A 326 -9.28 4.98 5.53
CA SER A 326 -9.08 5.52 4.20
C SER A 326 -10.31 6.29 3.70
N ARG A 327 -10.06 7.44 3.08
CA ARG A 327 -11.10 8.18 2.36
C ARG A 327 -11.72 7.36 1.25
N TYR A 328 -10.91 6.56 0.57
CA TYR A 328 -11.30 5.79 -0.59
C TYR A 328 -11.51 4.30 -0.27
N ILE A 329 -12.52 3.71 -0.92
CA ILE A 329 -12.74 2.26 -0.99
C ILE A 329 -12.72 1.89 -2.47
N HIS A 330 -11.90 0.91 -2.85
CA HIS A 330 -11.85 0.42 -4.22
C HIS A 330 -12.82 -0.76 -4.37
N LEU A 331 -13.73 -0.66 -5.33
CA LEU A 331 -14.79 -1.65 -5.55
C LEU A 331 -14.52 -2.59 -6.76
N GLY A 332 -13.32 -2.50 -7.37
CA GLY A 332 -12.99 -3.28 -8.56
C GLY A 332 -13.80 -2.84 -9.78
N GLY A 333 -14.56 -3.76 -10.35
CA GLY A 333 -15.49 -3.48 -11.44
C GLY A 333 -15.00 -3.94 -12.81
N ASP A 334 -13.86 -4.64 -12.85
CA ASP A 334 -13.22 -5.13 -14.07
C ASP A 334 -13.72 -6.52 -14.49
N GLU A 335 -13.43 -6.86 -15.74
CA GLU A 335 -13.53 -8.17 -16.38
C GLU A 335 -14.87 -8.93 -16.17
N ALA A 336 -15.96 -8.25 -15.86
CA ALA A 336 -17.23 -8.87 -15.55
C ALA A 336 -17.82 -9.63 -16.75
N GLN A 337 -17.76 -10.96 -16.68
CA GLN A 337 -18.33 -11.84 -17.71
C GLN A 337 -19.84 -12.03 -17.52
N LYS A 338 -20.65 -11.46 -18.39
CA LYS A 338 -22.12 -11.35 -18.24
C LYS A 338 -22.90 -12.55 -18.79
N GLY A 339 -22.22 -13.66 -19.12
CA GLY A 339 -22.84 -14.82 -19.74
C GLY A 339 -23.98 -15.44 -18.93
N TYR A 340 -23.88 -15.49 -17.62
CA TYR A 340 -24.92 -15.96 -16.71
C TYR A 340 -26.03 -14.91 -16.52
N TRP A 341 -25.71 -13.62 -16.50
CA TRP A 341 -26.70 -12.56 -16.37
C TRP A 341 -27.69 -12.55 -17.57
N LYS A 342 -27.17 -12.80 -18.77
CA LYS A 342 -28.00 -12.92 -20.01
C LYS A 342 -29.07 -14.00 -19.90
N LYS A 343 -28.78 -15.07 -19.18
CA LYS A 343 -29.69 -16.23 -19.02
C LYS A 343 -30.49 -16.20 -17.73
N CYS A 344 -30.10 -15.32 -16.77
CA CYS A 344 -30.69 -15.29 -15.44
C CYS A 344 -32.03 -14.54 -15.43
N PRO A 345 -33.16 -15.18 -15.10
CA PRO A 345 -34.46 -14.49 -15.07
C PRO A 345 -34.48 -13.31 -14.10
N LEU A 346 -33.77 -13.40 -12.94
CA LEU A 346 -33.72 -12.31 -11.95
C LEU A 346 -32.94 -11.10 -12.48
N CYS A 347 -31.83 -11.33 -13.21
CA CYS A 347 -31.07 -10.25 -13.83
C CYS A 347 -31.88 -9.57 -14.93
N GLN A 348 -32.56 -10.35 -15.77
CA GLN A 348 -33.41 -9.83 -16.84
C GLN A 348 -34.65 -9.09 -16.32
N GLU A 349 -35.22 -9.54 -15.19
CA GLU A 349 -36.27 -8.82 -14.49
C GLU A 349 -35.77 -7.49 -13.91
N ARG A 350 -34.61 -7.49 -13.31
CA ARG A 350 -33.92 -6.26 -12.80
C ARG A 350 -33.74 -5.26 -13.95
N MET A 351 -33.20 -5.71 -15.07
CA MET A 351 -32.99 -4.85 -16.25
C MET A 351 -34.30 -4.21 -16.72
N LYS A 352 -35.38 -4.96 -16.81
CA LYS A 352 -36.69 -4.42 -17.16
C LYS A 352 -37.20 -3.40 -16.16
N LYS A 353 -37.10 -3.71 -14.86
CA LYS A 353 -37.56 -2.85 -13.77
C LYS A 353 -36.80 -1.52 -13.73
N GLU A 354 -35.49 -1.55 -13.91
CA GLU A 354 -34.64 -0.38 -13.85
C GLU A 354 -34.41 0.29 -15.23
N HIS A 355 -35.11 -0.16 -16.27
CA HIS A 355 -35.02 0.35 -17.64
C HIS A 355 -33.64 0.31 -18.27
N LEU A 356 -32.85 -0.75 -17.97
CA LEU A 356 -31.49 -0.95 -18.47
C LEU A 356 -31.51 -1.58 -19.85
N ALA A 357 -30.68 -1.07 -20.76
CA ALA A 357 -30.70 -1.51 -22.15
C ALA A 357 -29.98 -2.84 -22.40
N ASN A 358 -28.95 -3.13 -21.60
CA ASN A 358 -28.08 -4.30 -21.77
C ASN A 358 -27.40 -4.65 -20.46
N GLU A 359 -26.58 -5.71 -20.45
CA GLU A 359 -25.87 -6.18 -19.28
C GLU A 359 -24.68 -5.27 -18.86
N GLU A 360 -24.19 -4.41 -19.75
CA GLU A 360 -23.23 -3.37 -19.38
C GLU A 360 -23.91 -2.32 -18.49
N ASP A 361 -25.13 -1.92 -18.84
CA ASP A 361 -25.92 -1.02 -18.00
C ASP A 361 -26.30 -1.68 -16.67
N LEU A 362 -26.52 -3.02 -16.66
CA LEU A 362 -26.76 -3.76 -15.42
C LEU A 362 -25.52 -3.75 -14.52
N GLN A 363 -24.31 -3.84 -15.08
CA GLN A 363 -23.07 -3.67 -14.32
C GLN A 363 -22.94 -2.23 -13.77
N GLY A 364 -23.21 -1.24 -14.61
CA GLY A 364 -23.24 0.16 -14.18
C GLY A 364 -24.22 0.41 -13.03
N TYR A 365 -25.45 -0.14 -13.13
CA TYR A 365 -26.44 -0.11 -12.04
C TYR A 365 -25.90 -0.77 -10.76
N PHE A 366 -25.28 -1.95 -10.90
CA PHE A 366 -24.70 -2.67 -9.75
C PHE A 366 -23.67 -1.80 -9.05
N MET A 367 -22.70 -1.28 -9.80
CA MET A 367 -21.61 -0.46 -9.27
C MET A 367 -22.14 0.86 -8.70
N LYS A 368 -23.09 1.51 -9.40
CA LYS A 368 -23.71 2.74 -8.88
C LYS A 368 -24.37 2.51 -7.51
N ARG A 369 -25.16 1.43 -7.38
CA ARG A 369 -25.84 1.11 -6.12
C ARG A 369 -24.85 0.88 -4.96
N MET A 370 -23.72 0.22 -5.23
CA MET A 370 -22.67 0.01 -4.23
C MET A 370 -21.90 1.30 -3.93
N SER A 371 -21.61 2.10 -4.95
CA SER A 371 -20.97 3.42 -4.81
C SER A 371 -21.81 4.38 -3.97
N ASP A 372 -23.12 4.46 -4.25
CA ASP A 372 -24.06 5.28 -3.48
C ASP A 372 -24.09 4.85 -2.01
N TYR A 373 -24.00 3.54 -1.75
CA TYR A 373 -23.91 3.03 -0.38
C TYR A 373 -22.63 3.50 0.32
N VAL A 374 -21.48 3.34 -0.30
CA VAL A 374 -20.18 3.78 0.26
C VAL A 374 -20.17 5.29 0.50
N ARG A 375 -20.69 6.07 -0.45
CA ARG A 375 -20.82 7.54 -0.31
C ARG A 375 -21.77 7.93 0.84
N SER A 376 -22.85 7.17 1.04
CA SER A 376 -23.78 7.42 2.16
C SER A 376 -23.10 7.25 3.55
N LYS A 377 -21.98 6.53 3.59
CA LYS A 377 -21.13 6.38 4.79
C LYS A 377 -20.00 7.41 4.87
N GLY A 378 -19.99 8.41 3.98
CA GLY A 378 -18.98 9.49 3.96
C GLY A 378 -17.63 9.08 3.37
N ARG A 379 -17.59 8.02 2.57
CA ARG A 379 -16.39 7.57 1.84
C ARG A 379 -16.53 7.83 0.34
N GLU A 380 -15.41 7.78 -0.37
CA GLU A 380 -15.32 7.91 -1.83
C GLU A 380 -15.01 6.56 -2.46
N VAL A 381 -15.35 6.40 -3.73
CA VAL A 381 -15.16 5.15 -4.46
C VAL A 381 -14.10 5.30 -5.55
N ILE A 382 -13.27 4.28 -5.69
CA ILE A 382 -12.39 4.04 -6.84
C ILE A 382 -12.82 2.73 -7.49
N GLY A 383 -12.66 2.61 -8.80
CA GLY A 383 -12.86 1.40 -9.57
C GLY A 383 -11.94 1.35 -10.78
N TRP A 384 -11.91 0.22 -11.44
CA TRP A 384 -11.18 0.05 -12.70
C TRP A 384 -11.90 0.76 -13.85
N ASP A 385 -11.20 1.09 -14.90
CA ASP A 385 -11.70 1.91 -16.01
C ASP A 385 -12.76 1.22 -16.89
N GLU A 386 -12.89 -0.10 -16.83
CA GLU A 386 -13.97 -0.85 -17.47
C GLU A 386 -15.36 -0.38 -17.05
N LEU A 387 -15.50 0.25 -15.90
CA LEU A 387 -16.74 0.87 -15.45
C LEU A 387 -17.23 1.98 -16.38
N THR A 388 -16.34 2.60 -17.15
CA THR A 388 -16.68 3.67 -18.11
C THR A 388 -17.42 3.16 -19.35
N ASN A 389 -17.51 1.82 -19.54
CA ASN A 389 -18.23 1.22 -20.66
C ASN A 389 -19.77 1.26 -20.52
N SER A 390 -20.27 1.60 -19.31
CA SER A 390 -21.71 1.71 -19.03
C SER A 390 -22.22 3.13 -19.21
N SER A 391 -23.48 3.28 -19.64
CA SER A 391 -24.19 4.56 -19.62
C SER A 391 -24.59 5.00 -18.20
N PHE A 392 -24.52 4.10 -17.21
CA PHE A 392 -24.76 4.31 -15.78
C PHE A 392 -23.45 4.52 -15.04
N LEU A 393 -22.71 5.58 -15.37
CA LEU A 393 -21.51 5.92 -14.61
C LEU A 393 -21.87 6.33 -13.18
N PRO A 394 -21.17 5.84 -12.17
CA PRO A 394 -21.18 6.50 -10.86
C PRO A 394 -20.60 7.90 -11.02
N GLU A 395 -21.31 8.93 -10.56
CA GLU A 395 -20.83 10.32 -10.54
C GLU A 395 -19.61 10.49 -9.62
#